data_b4fc7a30a1f0de9f5a5e0797e841a869
#
_entry.id   b4fc7a30a1f0de9f5a5e0797e841a869
#
_cell.length_a   1.000
_cell.length_b   1.000
_cell.length_c   1.000
_cell.angle_alpha   90.00
_cell.angle_beta   90.00
_cell.angle_gamma   90.00
#
_symmetry.space_group_name_H-M   'P 1'
#
loop_
_entity.id
_entity.type
_entity.pdbx_description
1 polymer ?
#
loop_
_entity_poly.entity_id
_entity_poly.type
_entity_poly.pdbx_seq_one_letter_code
_entity_poly.pdbx_strand_id
1 'polypeptide(L)'
;MSPVQCLPAPLALAALAGSVPASAADAVIIVQRSPLAGFRHYDAPAFWRDLKAGARLELVREPENPYDGGAIRVEWRGVKLGYVPRRDNAAVARQMDRGAALEARVAAVRENRNRSVRIEFEVIAPLQ
;
A
#
# COMPACT_ATOMS: atom_id res chain seq x y z
N MET A 1 -8.92 51.57 -43.10
CA MET A 1 -8.64 51.16 -42.91
C MET A 1 -8.42 50.43 -41.89
N SER A 2 -8.54 49.94 -41.45
CA SER A 2 -8.46 49.30 -40.58
C SER A 2 -7.76 48.27 -40.36
N PRO A 3 -7.23 48.08 -39.83
CA PRO A 3 -6.45 47.25 -39.78
C PRO A 3 -6.59 46.23 -39.03
N VAL A 4 -6.51 45.70 -38.91
CA VAL A 4 -6.64 44.70 -38.41
C VAL A 4 -5.89 44.04 -37.71
N GLN A 5 -5.77 43.75 -37.01
CA GLN A 5 -5.09 43.20 -36.35
C GLN A 5 -5.11 42.01 -36.06
N CYS A 6 -4.71 41.45 -36.03
CA CYS A 6 -4.69 40.33 -35.87
C CYS A 6 -4.26 39.87 -34.79
N LEU A 7 -4.65 39.45 -34.25
CA LEU A 7 -4.29 38.95 -33.26
C LEU A 7 -3.75 37.83 -33.13
N PRO A 8 -3.12 37.47 -32.50
CA PRO A 8 -2.46 36.47 -32.37
C PRO A 8 -2.98 35.52 -31.66
N ALA A 9 -2.77 34.66 -31.81
CA ALA A 9 -3.16 33.69 -31.26
C ALA A 9 -2.53 33.26 -30.24
N PRO A 10 -2.82 32.87 -29.45
CA PRO A 10 -2.22 32.51 -28.44
C PRO A 10 -1.74 31.32 -28.37
N LEU A 11 -1.22 30.92 -28.09
CA LEU A 11 -0.67 29.93 -28.01
C LEU A 11 -0.88 29.11 -27.16
N ALA A 12 -1.08 28.48 -26.99
CA ALA A 12 -1.38 27.58 -26.39
C ALA A 12 -0.61 26.87 -25.75
N LEU A 13 0.07 27.06 -25.33
CA LEU A 13 0.93 26.33 -24.80
C LEU A 13 0.59 25.62 -23.80
N ALA A 14 -0.11 25.72 -23.29
CA ALA A 14 -0.45 25.09 -22.27
C ALA A 14 -0.31 23.74 -22.24
N ALA A 15 -0.21 23.19 -23.10
CA ALA A 15 -0.17 21.92 -23.13
C ALA A 15 0.67 21.29 -22.26
N LEU A 16 1.63 21.77 -21.96
CA LEU A 16 2.51 21.10 -21.27
C LEU A 16 2.24 21.02 -19.98
N ALA A 17 1.53 21.70 -19.53
CA ALA A 17 1.42 21.71 -18.30
C ALA A 17 1.22 20.54 -17.64
N GLY A 18 0.63 19.75 -17.91
CA GLY A 18 0.43 18.74 -17.11
C GLY A 18 1.26 17.72 -17.04
N SER A 19 2.29 17.90 -17.48
CA SER A 19 3.10 16.85 -17.59
C SER A 19 3.69 16.41 -16.38
N VAL A 20 3.35 16.78 -15.29
CA VAL A 20 3.96 16.26 -14.11
C VAL A 20 3.70 14.80 -14.07
N PRO A 21 4.66 13.99 -13.97
CA PRO A 21 4.47 12.59 -13.97
C PRO A 21 3.79 12.22 -12.71
N ALA A 22 2.77 11.46 -12.83
CA ALA A 22 2.09 10.97 -11.68
C ALA A 22 3.02 10.18 -10.81
N SER A 23 4.01 9.57 -11.38
CA SER A 23 4.92 8.79 -10.61
C SER A 23 5.65 9.59 -9.57
N ALA A 24 5.88 10.83 -9.79
CA ALA A 24 6.58 11.63 -8.79
C ALA A 24 5.69 11.89 -7.59
N ALA A 25 4.40 12.06 -7.79
CA ALA A 25 3.51 12.30 -6.69
C ALA A 25 3.20 11.02 -5.93
N ASP A 26 3.32 9.89 -6.60
CA ASP A 26 3.00 8.62 -5.98
C ASP A 26 4.23 7.86 -5.49
N ALA A 27 5.36 8.50 -5.45
CA ALA A 27 6.57 7.83 -5.03
C ALA A 27 6.49 7.40 -3.57
N VAL A 28 6.94 6.19 -3.30
CA VAL A 28 6.94 5.65 -1.95
C VAL A 28 8.26 4.96 -1.69
N ILE A 29 8.56 4.77 -0.44
CA ILE A 29 9.73 4.00 -0.03
C ILE A 29 9.22 2.66 0.46
N ILE A 30 9.77 1.58 -0.05
CA ILE A 30 9.45 0.26 0.46
C ILE A 30 10.30 0.04 1.71
N VAL A 31 9.64 -0.05 2.86
CA VAL A 31 10.31 -0.24 4.14
C VAL A 31 10.67 -1.70 4.34
N GLN A 32 9.78 -2.59 4.01
CA GLN A 32 10.04 -4.01 4.10
C GLN A 32 9.01 -4.80 3.30
N ARG A 33 9.35 -6.02 3.00
CA ARG A 33 8.46 -6.96 2.33
C ARG A 33 8.35 -8.20 3.20
N SER A 34 7.14 -8.68 3.42
CA SER A 34 6.89 -9.79 4.32
C SER A 34 5.77 -10.68 3.81
N PRO A 35 5.78 -11.95 4.19
CA PRO A 35 4.63 -12.81 3.96
C PRO A 35 3.55 -12.46 4.96
N LEU A 36 2.32 -12.66 4.61
CA LEU A 36 1.21 -12.45 5.53
C LEU A 36 1.10 -13.67 6.45
N ALA A 37 1.10 -13.43 7.75
CA ALA A 37 0.98 -14.49 8.73
C ALA A 37 -0.47 -14.69 9.14
N GLY A 38 -0.84 -15.93 9.39
CA GLY A 38 -2.18 -16.21 9.92
C GLY A 38 -3.32 -16.19 8.94
N PHE A 39 -3.03 -16.03 7.65
CA PHE A 39 -4.08 -15.89 6.63
C PHE A 39 -5.14 -17.00 6.71
N ARG A 40 -4.75 -18.21 7.03
CA ARG A 40 -5.68 -19.34 7.05
C ARG A 40 -6.64 -19.32 8.22
N HIS A 41 -6.38 -18.52 9.23
CA HIS A 41 -7.16 -18.52 10.47
C HIS A 41 -8.24 -17.46 10.50
N TYR A 42 -8.37 -16.67 9.46
CA TYR A 42 -9.30 -15.54 9.41
C TYR A 42 -10.21 -15.64 8.18
N ASP A 43 -11.09 -14.67 8.03
CA ASP A 43 -12.02 -14.65 6.89
C ASP A 43 -11.34 -14.38 5.56
N ALA A 44 -10.06 -14.02 5.61
CA ALA A 44 -9.31 -13.69 4.41
C ALA A 44 -9.39 -14.74 3.29
N PRO A 45 -9.39 -16.04 3.59
CA PRO A 45 -9.49 -17.04 2.51
C PRO A 45 -10.70 -16.88 1.60
N ALA A 46 -11.78 -16.28 2.10
CA ALA A 46 -12.96 -16.07 1.29
C ALA A 46 -12.78 -14.96 0.27
N PHE A 47 -11.82 -14.07 0.50
CA PHE A 47 -11.63 -12.89 -0.33
C PHE A 47 -10.34 -12.89 -1.15
N TRP A 48 -9.52 -13.93 -1.01
CA TRP A 48 -8.19 -13.89 -1.62
C TRP A 48 -8.20 -13.68 -3.14
N ARG A 49 -9.24 -14.13 -3.80
CA ARG A 49 -9.35 -13.97 -5.25
C ARG A 49 -9.51 -12.53 -5.69
N ASP A 50 -9.98 -11.69 -4.78
CA ASP A 50 -10.15 -10.29 -5.06
C ASP A 50 -8.89 -9.49 -4.72
N LEU A 51 -7.94 -10.11 -4.04
CA LEU A 51 -6.69 -9.47 -3.69
C LEU A 51 -5.73 -9.58 -4.86
N LYS A 52 -5.29 -8.46 -5.36
CA LYS A 52 -4.36 -8.42 -6.49
C LYS A 52 -3.14 -7.61 -6.12
N ALA A 53 -2.04 -7.87 -6.80
CA ALA A 53 -0.83 -7.08 -6.59
C ALA A 53 -1.16 -5.59 -6.72
N GLY A 54 -0.67 -4.81 -5.82
CA GLY A 54 -0.96 -3.38 -5.78
C GLY A 54 -2.16 -3.00 -4.92
N ALA A 55 -2.99 -3.96 -4.50
CA ALA A 55 -4.14 -3.64 -3.65
C ALA A 55 -3.68 -3.02 -2.33
N ARG A 56 -4.35 -1.96 -1.91
CA ARG A 56 -3.99 -1.26 -0.68
C ARG A 56 -4.43 -2.05 0.53
N LEU A 57 -3.56 -2.15 1.50
CA LEU A 57 -3.82 -2.80 2.78
C LEU A 57 -3.63 -1.78 3.90
N GLU A 58 -4.27 -2.04 5.02
CA GLU A 58 -4.13 -1.18 6.18
C GLU A 58 -3.41 -1.91 7.29
N LEU A 59 -2.54 -1.20 7.98
CA LEU A 59 -1.81 -1.72 9.12
C LEU A 59 -2.43 -1.17 10.38
N VAL A 60 -2.80 -2.04 11.30
CA VAL A 60 -3.42 -1.65 12.56
C VAL A 60 -2.58 -2.19 13.71
N ARG A 61 -2.03 -1.29 14.49
CA ARG A 61 -1.20 -1.66 15.63
C ARG A 61 -2.05 -2.23 16.75
N GLU A 62 -1.59 -3.32 17.35
CA GLU A 62 -2.24 -3.96 18.49
C GLU A 62 -1.26 -4.06 19.67
N PRO A 63 -0.96 -2.96 20.35
CA PRO A 63 0.02 -3.00 21.43
C PRO A 63 -0.41 -3.83 22.62
N GLU A 64 -1.70 -4.07 22.76
CA GLU A 64 -2.23 -4.85 23.86
C GLU A 64 -2.49 -6.30 23.50
N ASN A 65 -2.01 -6.75 22.37
CA ASN A 65 -2.18 -8.14 21.95
C ASN A 65 -1.49 -9.03 22.98
N PRO A 66 -2.21 -9.99 23.58
CA PRO A 66 -1.66 -10.78 24.67
C PRO A 66 -0.56 -11.75 24.25
N TYR A 67 -0.44 -12.03 22.96
CA TYR A 67 0.57 -12.94 22.44
C TYR A 67 1.80 -12.22 21.90
N ASP A 68 1.67 -10.96 21.55
CA ASP A 68 2.77 -10.23 20.93
C ASP A 68 2.52 -8.72 21.05
N GLY A 69 3.27 -8.06 21.91
CA GLY A 69 3.14 -6.61 22.07
C GLY A 69 3.54 -5.82 20.83
N GLY A 70 4.23 -6.45 19.90
CA GLY A 70 4.58 -5.81 18.62
C GLY A 70 3.60 -6.13 17.49
N ALA A 71 2.46 -6.73 17.80
CA ALA A 71 1.52 -7.17 16.77
C ALA A 71 1.00 -6.04 15.90
N ILE A 72 0.94 -6.30 14.61
CA ILE A 72 0.38 -5.38 13.63
C ILE A 72 -0.57 -6.18 12.77
N ARG A 73 -1.85 -5.84 12.86
CA ARG A 73 -2.88 -6.50 12.07
C ARG A 73 -2.88 -5.93 10.66
N VAL A 74 -3.06 -6.78 9.68
CA VAL A 74 -3.16 -6.38 8.27
C VAL A 74 -4.62 -6.56 7.86
N GLU A 75 -5.20 -5.49 7.33
CA GLU A 75 -6.59 -5.47 6.89
C GLU A 75 -6.72 -5.05 5.44
N TRP A 76 -7.76 -5.54 4.79
CA TRP A 76 -8.16 -5.12 3.46
C TRP A 76 -9.64 -4.74 3.51
N ARG A 77 -9.92 -3.48 3.25
CA ARG A 77 -11.30 -2.96 3.28
C ARG A 77 -12.03 -3.32 4.57
N GLY A 78 -11.32 -3.20 5.69
CA GLY A 78 -11.90 -3.50 6.99
C GLY A 78 -11.92 -4.97 7.36
N VAL A 79 -11.49 -5.86 6.47
CA VAL A 79 -11.47 -7.30 6.74
C VAL A 79 -10.08 -7.69 7.21
N LYS A 80 -10.01 -8.36 8.35
CA LYS A 80 -8.74 -8.83 8.86
C LYS A 80 -8.21 -9.95 7.99
N LEU A 81 -7.03 -9.77 7.44
CA LEU A 81 -6.38 -10.79 6.64
C LEU A 81 -5.39 -11.63 7.46
N GLY A 82 -4.74 -11.03 8.40
CA GLY A 82 -3.70 -11.68 9.17
C GLY A 82 -2.85 -10.65 9.88
N TYR A 83 -1.57 -10.98 10.05
CA TYR A 83 -0.62 -10.13 10.77
C TYR A 83 0.71 -10.03 10.01
N VAL A 84 1.44 -8.99 10.32
CA VAL A 84 2.86 -8.93 9.97
C VAL A 84 3.54 -10.04 10.76
N PRO A 85 4.39 -10.86 10.17
CA PRO A 85 5.04 -11.94 10.92
C PRO A 85 5.78 -11.41 12.13
N ARG A 86 5.68 -12.14 13.22
CA ARG A 86 6.28 -11.72 14.48
C ARG A 86 7.76 -11.40 14.37
N ARG A 87 8.48 -12.17 13.59
CA ARG A 87 9.91 -11.96 13.39
C ARG A 87 10.23 -10.68 12.64
N ASP A 88 9.26 -10.12 11.91
CA ASP A 88 9.47 -8.96 11.05
C ASP A 88 8.76 -7.71 11.55
N ASN A 89 8.02 -7.78 12.64
CA ASN A 89 7.16 -6.67 13.02
C ASN A 89 7.81 -5.59 13.90
N ALA A 90 8.90 -5.91 14.56
CA ALA A 90 9.46 -5.00 15.57
C ALA A 90 9.81 -3.61 15.04
N ALA A 91 10.49 -3.55 13.89
CA ALA A 91 10.89 -2.26 13.33
C ALA A 91 9.69 -1.44 12.89
N VAL A 92 8.74 -2.09 12.24
CA VAL A 92 7.52 -1.42 11.76
C VAL A 92 6.70 -0.94 12.95
N ALA A 93 6.55 -1.77 13.99
CA ALA A 93 5.82 -1.39 15.18
C ALA A 93 6.44 -0.16 15.85
N ARG A 94 7.76 -0.12 15.94
CA ARG A 94 8.44 1.04 16.53
C ARG A 94 8.18 2.32 15.73
N GLN A 95 8.21 2.22 14.41
CA GLN A 95 7.94 3.38 13.56
C GLN A 95 6.49 3.84 13.72
N MET A 96 5.55 2.92 13.76
CA MET A 96 4.15 3.25 13.95
C MET A 96 3.94 3.90 15.33
N ASP A 97 4.58 3.37 16.36
CA ASP A 97 4.45 3.91 17.71
C ASP A 97 5.05 5.31 17.84
N ARG A 98 5.94 5.69 16.94
CA ARG A 98 6.48 7.05 16.87
C ARG A 98 5.65 7.96 15.99
N GLY A 99 4.54 7.48 15.47
CA GLY A 99 3.66 8.30 14.65
C GLY A 99 3.92 8.25 13.15
N ALA A 100 4.77 7.35 12.70
CA ALA A 100 5.01 7.23 11.26
C ALA A 100 3.76 6.75 10.56
N ALA A 101 3.45 7.37 9.43
CA ALA A 101 2.30 6.99 8.63
C ALA A 101 2.71 5.90 7.65
N LEU A 102 2.67 4.67 8.09
CA LEU A 102 3.01 3.54 7.24
C LEU A 102 1.75 2.90 6.67
N GLU A 103 1.85 2.49 5.43
CA GLU A 103 0.78 1.79 4.74
C GLU A 103 1.32 0.48 4.21
N ALA A 104 0.44 -0.33 3.66
CA ALA A 104 0.85 -1.58 3.05
C ALA A 104 0.12 -1.78 1.73
N ARG A 105 0.70 -2.63 0.89
CA ARG A 105 0.06 -3.04 -0.36
C ARG A 105 0.45 -4.48 -0.66
N VAL A 106 -0.41 -5.16 -1.38
CA VAL A 106 -0.13 -6.52 -1.80
C VAL A 106 1.01 -6.50 -2.82
N ALA A 107 2.03 -7.29 -2.58
CA ALA A 107 3.14 -7.42 -3.52
C ALA A 107 2.90 -8.61 -4.46
N ALA A 108 2.43 -9.72 -3.93
CA ALA A 108 2.18 -10.92 -4.73
C ALA A 108 1.15 -11.81 -4.06
N VAL A 109 0.36 -12.49 -4.86
CA VAL A 109 -0.58 -13.51 -4.38
C VAL A 109 -0.27 -14.77 -5.17
N ARG A 110 -0.01 -15.86 -4.47
CA ARG A 110 0.34 -17.13 -5.10
C ARG A 110 -0.55 -18.24 -4.58
N GLU A 111 -1.06 -19.02 -5.49
CA GLU A 111 -1.78 -20.24 -5.13
C GLU A 111 -0.88 -21.43 -5.43
N ASN A 112 -0.68 -22.28 -4.42
CA ASN A 112 0.14 -23.47 -4.56
C ASN A 112 -0.68 -24.61 -5.11
N ARG A 113 0.00 -25.70 -5.50
CA ARG A 113 -0.67 -26.88 -6.06
C ARG A 113 -1.68 -27.52 -5.10
N ASN A 114 -1.44 -27.38 -3.79
CA ASN A 114 -2.35 -27.93 -2.80
C ASN A 114 -3.47 -26.94 -2.45
N ARG A 115 -3.68 -25.93 -3.28
CA ARG A 115 -4.67 -24.87 -3.10
C ARG A 115 -4.43 -23.97 -1.91
N SER A 116 -3.27 -24.05 -1.29
CA SER A 116 -2.92 -23.07 -0.26
C SER A 116 -2.54 -21.75 -0.94
N VAL A 117 -2.88 -20.66 -0.30
CA VAL A 117 -2.61 -19.33 -0.84
C VAL A 117 -1.58 -18.65 0.03
N ARG A 118 -0.61 -18.02 -0.60
CA ARG A 118 0.40 -17.22 0.07
C ARG A 118 0.31 -15.79 -0.43
N ILE A 119 0.22 -14.87 0.49
CA ILE A 119 0.19 -13.45 0.18
C ILE A 119 1.46 -12.83 0.72
N GLU A 120 2.15 -12.07 -0.13
CA GLU A 120 3.26 -11.24 0.28
C GLU A 120 2.83 -9.79 0.18
N PHE A 121 3.22 -8.98 1.12
CA PHE A 121 2.90 -7.56 1.12
C PHE A 121 4.13 -6.72 1.36
N GLU A 122 4.03 -5.46 0.99
CA GLU A 122 5.08 -4.48 1.23
C GLU A 122 4.56 -3.43 2.19
N VAL A 123 5.38 -3.08 3.17
CA VAL A 123 5.13 -1.92 4.02
C VAL A 123 5.77 -0.74 3.33
N ILE A 124 5.04 0.31 3.15
CA ILE A 124 5.50 1.48 2.41
C ILE A 124 5.35 2.75 3.24
N ALA A 125 6.26 3.67 3.00
CA ALA A 125 6.19 5.02 3.55
C ALA A 125 6.10 5.98 2.37
N PRO A 126 5.09 6.86 2.30
CA PRO A 126 5.01 7.81 1.21
C PRO A 126 6.15 8.82 1.32
N LEU A 127 6.67 9.22 0.17
CA LEU A 127 7.66 10.29 0.13
C LEU A 127 6.92 11.61 0.25
N GLN A 128 7.41 12.49 1.04
CA GLN A 128 6.80 13.79 1.23
C GLN A 128 7.68 14.91 0.70
#